data_16390bec347a2a51f4d829a3d8142bcb
#
_entry.id   16390bec347a2a51f4d829a3d8142bcb
#
_cell.length_a   1.000
_cell.length_b   1.000
_cell.length_c   1.000
_cell.angle_alpha   90.00
_cell.angle_beta   90.00
_cell.angle_gamma   90.00
#
_symmetry.space_group_name_H-M   'P 1'
#
loop_
_entity.id
_entity.type
_entity.pdbx_description
1 polymer ?
#
loop_
_entity_poly.entity_id
_entity_poly.type
_entity_poly.pdbx_seq_one_letter_code
_entity_poly.pdbx_strand_id
1 'polypeptide(L)'
;MDLTIIISGAICLVAGLLVQTYPEKQIIMTRNTDKFLSLGERTDVANSVKLQKDEAVIYVSVHVNASLDKKASGYEVWYLSPGYRRTVLDKSVAQDDKSLFPILNSLMEEEYTTESILMAKFIMDGLQAQIGNKSKSRGIKAEEWFVVRNANMPSVLIEVGFLTNQEEAMNLNSDSYLQKTTQGIYNGISAFVTHFERSRGFTTKK
;
A
#
# COMPACT_ATOMS: atom_id res chain seq x y z
N MET A 1 4.09 -10.29 16.30
CA MET A 1 2.93 -10.04 15.44
C MET A 1 3.34 -10.32 14.02
N ASP A 2 2.63 -11.23 13.36
CA ASP A 2 3.00 -11.65 12.01
C ASP A 2 2.34 -10.74 10.98
N LEU A 3 3.10 -10.22 10.02
CA LEU A 3 2.61 -9.26 9.05
C LEU A 3 2.57 -9.86 7.65
N THR A 4 1.38 -9.99 7.08
CA THR A 4 1.16 -10.33 5.67
C THR A 4 1.23 -9.08 4.81
N ILE A 5 1.98 -9.12 3.71
CA ILE A 5 2.14 -8.02 2.77
C ILE A 5 1.52 -8.39 1.43
N ILE A 6 0.55 -7.59 0.97
CA ILE A 6 -0.11 -7.79 -0.32
C ILE A 6 0.39 -6.75 -1.31
N ILE A 7 0.94 -7.22 -2.42
CA ILE A 7 1.44 -6.39 -3.52
C ILE A 7 0.51 -6.51 -4.73
N SER A 8 0.03 -5.38 -5.19
CA SER A 8 -0.79 -5.26 -6.40
C SER A 8 -0.12 -4.32 -7.41
N GLY A 9 -0.29 -4.58 -8.69
CA GLY A 9 0.08 -3.65 -9.76
C GLY A 9 1.29 -4.04 -10.60
N ALA A 10 2.05 -3.04 -11.05
CA ALA A 10 2.97 -3.16 -12.18
C ALA A 10 4.36 -3.74 -11.84
N ILE A 11 4.82 -3.70 -10.58
CA ILE A 11 6.22 -4.03 -10.22
C ILE A 11 6.27 -5.29 -9.36
N CYS A 12 6.36 -6.46 -10.03
CA CYS A 12 6.53 -7.76 -9.36
C CYS A 12 7.89 -7.90 -8.64
N LEU A 13 8.91 -7.12 -9.02
CA LEU A 13 10.25 -7.14 -8.44
C LEU A 13 10.26 -6.79 -6.94
N VAL A 14 9.36 -5.92 -6.48
CA VAL A 14 9.22 -5.59 -5.06
C VAL A 14 8.86 -6.83 -4.24
N ALA A 15 7.91 -7.62 -4.73
CA ALA A 15 7.52 -8.87 -4.05
C ALA A 15 8.68 -9.85 -3.97
N GLY A 16 9.49 -9.96 -5.03
CA GLY A 16 10.68 -10.82 -5.05
C GLY A 16 11.71 -10.43 -3.97
N LEU A 17 11.99 -9.14 -3.81
CA LEU A 17 12.89 -8.66 -2.75
C LEU A 17 12.32 -8.91 -1.36
N LEU A 18 11.03 -8.69 -1.16
CA LEU A 18 10.38 -8.94 0.13
C LEU A 18 10.40 -10.41 0.52
N VAL A 19 10.12 -11.35 -0.41
CA VAL A 19 10.20 -12.79 -0.17
C VAL A 19 11.60 -13.22 0.24
N GLN A 20 12.64 -12.66 -0.40
CA GLN A 20 14.02 -12.98 -0.05
C GLN A 20 14.43 -12.46 1.32
N THR A 21 13.93 -11.30 1.71
CA THR A 21 14.32 -10.64 2.98
C THR A 21 13.51 -11.15 4.17
N TYR A 22 12.24 -11.46 3.95
CA TYR A 22 11.29 -11.88 4.98
C TYR A 22 10.70 -13.26 4.65
N PRO A 23 11.51 -14.33 4.67
CA PRO A 23 11.05 -15.68 4.32
C PRO A 23 9.98 -16.21 5.30
N GLU A 24 9.90 -15.63 6.50
CA GLU A 24 8.90 -15.95 7.51
C GLU A 24 7.56 -15.23 7.28
N LYS A 25 7.52 -14.19 6.44
CA LYS A 25 6.30 -13.42 6.19
C LYS A 25 5.57 -13.92 4.95
N GLN A 26 4.26 -13.86 5.01
CA GLN A 26 3.44 -14.13 3.83
C GLN A 26 3.43 -12.93 2.89
N ILE A 27 3.97 -13.10 1.69
CA ILE A 27 3.94 -12.11 0.61
C ILE A 27 2.98 -12.59 -0.46
N ILE A 28 1.89 -11.86 -0.68
CA ILE A 28 0.84 -12.22 -1.65
C ILE A 28 0.86 -11.21 -2.79
N MET A 29 1.01 -11.68 -4.02
CA MET A 29 0.78 -10.89 -5.22
C MET A 29 -0.65 -11.09 -5.70
N THR A 30 -1.37 -10.02 -6.04
CA THR A 30 -2.72 -10.13 -6.60
C THR A 30 -2.71 -10.83 -7.96
N ARG A 31 -1.60 -10.73 -8.71
CA ARG A 31 -1.35 -11.51 -9.92
C ARG A 31 0.15 -11.80 -10.09
N ASN A 32 0.49 -12.94 -10.62
CA ASN A 32 1.86 -13.38 -10.93
C ASN A 32 2.05 -13.73 -12.41
N THR A 33 1.05 -13.48 -13.24
CA THR A 33 1.04 -13.70 -14.69
C THR A 33 0.44 -12.50 -15.38
N ASP A 34 0.55 -12.41 -16.71
CA ASP A 34 -0.08 -11.37 -17.53
C ASP A 34 -1.59 -11.59 -17.69
N LYS A 35 -2.29 -11.69 -16.55
CA LYS A 35 -3.76 -11.76 -16.47
C LYS A 35 -4.31 -10.42 -16.04
N PHE A 36 -5.30 -9.92 -16.77
CA PHE A 36 -6.06 -8.77 -16.30
C PHE A 36 -6.88 -9.15 -15.05
N LEU A 37 -6.79 -8.31 -14.04
CA LEU A 37 -7.69 -8.31 -12.88
C LEU A 37 -8.30 -6.92 -12.74
N SER A 38 -9.60 -6.87 -12.61
CA SER A 38 -10.31 -5.64 -12.25
C SER A 38 -9.84 -5.11 -10.88
N LEU A 39 -10.10 -3.84 -10.60
CA LEU A 39 -9.75 -3.26 -9.29
C LEU A 39 -10.48 -3.98 -8.15
N GLY A 40 -11.73 -4.43 -8.38
CA GLY A 40 -12.50 -5.24 -7.43
C GLY A 40 -11.80 -6.55 -7.11
N GLU A 41 -11.48 -7.36 -8.13
CA GLU A 41 -10.80 -8.64 -7.93
C GLU A 41 -9.48 -8.50 -7.15
N ARG A 42 -8.75 -7.39 -7.34
CA ARG A 42 -7.50 -7.14 -6.58
C ARG A 42 -7.78 -6.86 -5.10
N THR A 43 -8.80 -6.10 -4.79
CA THR A 43 -9.21 -5.83 -3.40
C THR A 43 -9.87 -7.06 -2.77
N ASP A 44 -10.56 -7.90 -3.54
CA ASP A 44 -11.13 -9.16 -3.06
C ASP A 44 -10.04 -10.14 -2.64
N VAL A 45 -8.94 -10.26 -3.41
CA VAL A 45 -7.75 -11.04 -3.00
C VAL A 45 -7.23 -10.52 -1.66
N ALA A 46 -7.08 -9.20 -1.50
CA ALA A 46 -6.60 -8.60 -0.26
C ALA A 46 -7.54 -8.88 0.92
N ASN A 47 -8.83 -8.65 0.74
CA ASN A 47 -9.85 -8.80 1.78
C ASN A 47 -10.14 -10.28 2.13
N SER A 48 -9.73 -11.23 1.27
CA SER A 48 -9.91 -12.67 1.52
C SER A 48 -8.90 -13.25 2.51
N VAL A 49 -7.84 -12.52 2.85
CA VAL A 49 -6.83 -12.96 3.80
C VAL A 49 -7.45 -13.06 5.19
N LYS A 50 -7.45 -14.27 5.74
CA LYS A 50 -7.96 -14.53 7.10
C LYS A 50 -6.80 -14.38 8.07
N LEU A 51 -6.93 -13.44 8.99
CA LEU A 51 -5.96 -13.20 10.04
C LEU A 51 -6.28 -14.03 11.27
N GLN A 52 -5.23 -14.63 11.85
CA GLN A 52 -5.29 -15.23 13.18
C GLN A 52 -4.99 -14.17 14.25
N LYS A 53 -5.06 -14.57 15.51
CA LYS A 53 -4.66 -13.72 16.62
C LYS A 53 -3.21 -13.29 16.43
N ASP A 54 -2.93 -12.00 16.64
CA ASP A 54 -1.60 -11.40 16.51
C ASP A 54 -1.02 -11.39 15.07
N GLU A 55 -1.89 -11.48 14.07
CA GLU A 55 -1.53 -11.26 12.67
C GLU A 55 -2.08 -9.92 12.16
N ALA A 56 -1.40 -9.35 11.20
CA ALA A 56 -1.80 -8.13 10.50
C ALA A 56 -1.60 -8.27 9.00
N VAL A 57 -2.25 -7.43 8.22
CA VAL A 57 -2.10 -7.38 6.76
C VAL A 57 -2.00 -5.93 6.30
N ILE A 58 -1.17 -5.67 5.32
CA ILE A 58 -1.09 -4.39 4.62
C ILE A 58 -1.25 -4.60 3.13
N TYR A 59 -1.75 -3.59 2.44
CA TYR A 59 -1.97 -3.60 1.00
C TYR A 59 -1.22 -2.46 0.31
N VAL A 60 -0.34 -2.81 -0.63
CA VAL A 60 0.45 -1.86 -1.41
C VAL A 60 0.12 -2.02 -2.88
N SER A 61 -0.48 -1.01 -3.48
CA SER A 61 -0.82 -0.99 -4.91
C SER A 61 0.15 -0.09 -5.67
N VAL A 62 0.82 -0.63 -6.70
CA VAL A 62 1.82 0.10 -7.48
C VAL A 62 1.30 0.33 -8.88
N HIS A 63 1.23 1.60 -9.28
CA HIS A 63 0.67 2.06 -10.54
C HIS A 63 1.64 2.96 -11.30
N VAL A 64 1.36 3.17 -12.57
CA VAL A 64 1.93 4.21 -13.42
C VAL A 64 0.80 5.14 -13.82
N ASN A 65 0.94 6.40 -13.46
CA ASN A 65 -0.06 7.44 -13.68
C ASN A 65 -0.19 7.83 -15.16
N ALA A 66 -1.28 8.47 -15.48
CA ALA A 66 -1.52 9.10 -16.79
C ALA A 66 -2.24 10.42 -16.61
N SER A 67 -1.93 11.41 -17.47
CA SER A 67 -2.57 12.71 -17.45
C SER A 67 -2.82 13.21 -18.87
N LEU A 68 -3.88 13.99 -19.07
CA LEU A 68 -4.10 14.74 -20.31
C LEU A 68 -3.03 15.83 -20.49
N ASP A 69 -2.54 16.40 -19.40
CA ASP A 69 -1.37 17.28 -19.44
C ASP A 69 -0.09 16.43 -19.53
N LYS A 70 0.51 16.39 -20.70
CA LYS A 70 1.76 15.67 -20.97
C LYS A 70 2.98 16.22 -20.22
N LYS A 71 2.87 17.38 -19.58
CA LYS A 71 3.93 17.96 -18.72
C LYS A 71 3.83 17.45 -17.27
N ALA A 72 2.71 16.81 -16.91
CA ALA A 72 2.58 16.18 -15.60
C ALA A 72 3.68 15.14 -15.42
N SER A 73 4.39 15.23 -14.30
CA SER A 73 5.54 14.35 -13.99
C SER A 73 5.72 14.23 -12.49
N GLY A 74 6.41 13.19 -12.05
CA GLY A 74 6.74 12.94 -10.65
C GLY A 74 6.03 11.73 -10.08
N TYR A 75 6.53 11.27 -8.93
CA TYR A 75 5.95 10.16 -8.17
C TYR A 75 5.15 10.67 -6.97
N GLU A 76 4.12 9.95 -6.59
CA GLU A 76 3.23 10.30 -5.49
C GLU A 76 2.72 9.05 -4.77
N VAL A 77 2.35 9.19 -3.50
CA VAL A 77 1.75 8.11 -2.72
C VAL A 77 0.41 8.58 -2.16
N TRP A 78 -0.60 7.76 -2.34
CA TRP A 78 -1.98 8.03 -1.96
C TRP A 78 -2.43 7.09 -0.85
N TYR A 79 -3.21 7.63 0.09
CA TYR A 79 -3.93 6.86 1.10
C TYR A 79 -5.41 7.27 1.10
N LEU A 80 -6.26 6.52 1.78
CA LEU A 80 -7.69 6.84 1.85
C LEU A 80 -7.94 8.11 2.63
N SER A 81 -8.77 9.01 2.08
CA SER A 81 -9.20 10.26 2.75
C SER A 81 -9.77 9.97 4.14
N PRO A 82 -9.29 10.65 5.20
CA PRO A 82 -9.73 10.39 6.58
C PRO A 82 -11.22 10.66 6.82
N GLY A 83 -11.86 11.44 5.94
CA GLY A 83 -13.31 11.70 6.00
C GLY A 83 -14.19 10.59 5.43
N TYR A 84 -13.62 9.66 4.65
CA TYR A 84 -14.37 8.54 4.11
C TYR A 84 -14.59 7.47 5.19
N ARG A 85 -15.84 7.02 5.33
CA ARG A 85 -16.22 6.00 6.31
C ARG A 85 -16.54 4.68 5.62
N ARG A 86 -16.00 3.59 6.15
CA ARG A 86 -16.22 2.21 5.67
C ARG A 86 -16.37 1.25 6.86
N THR A 87 -16.83 0.07 6.57
CA THR A 87 -16.84 -1.02 7.56
C THR A 87 -15.61 -1.89 7.34
N VAL A 88 -14.70 -1.90 8.29
CA VAL A 88 -13.42 -2.65 8.25
C VAL A 88 -13.41 -3.85 9.19
N LEU A 89 -14.31 -3.86 10.19
CA LEU A 89 -14.46 -4.97 11.12
C LEU A 89 -15.60 -5.90 10.72
N ASP A 90 -15.43 -7.19 11.02
CA ASP A 90 -16.54 -8.13 10.97
C ASP A 90 -17.54 -7.83 12.09
N LYS A 91 -18.83 -7.92 11.78
CA LYS A 91 -19.91 -7.64 12.75
C LYS A 91 -19.89 -8.57 13.96
N SER A 92 -19.23 -9.72 13.87
CA SER A 92 -19.05 -10.66 14.99
C SER A 92 -18.20 -10.10 16.12
N VAL A 93 -17.38 -9.06 15.87
CA VAL A 93 -16.51 -8.44 16.88
C VAL A 93 -17.31 -7.82 18.05
N ALA A 94 -18.58 -7.49 17.84
CA ALA A 94 -19.46 -6.90 18.86
C ALA A 94 -20.75 -7.73 19.04
N GLN A 95 -20.64 -9.08 19.06
CA GLN A 95 -21.80 -9.97 19.18
C GLN A 95 -22.57 -9.76 20.48
N ASP A 96 -21.85 -9.52 21.59
CA ASP A 96 -22.43 -9.35 22.93
C ASP A 96 -23.11 -8.00 23.13
N ASP A 97 -22.60 -6.95 22.44
CA ASP A 97 -23.21 -5.62 22.47
C ASP A 97 -23.05 -4.91 21.13
N LYS A 98 -24.08 -4.96 20.30
CA LYS A 98 -24.13 -4.36 18.97
C LYS A 98 -23.94 -2.83 18.96
N SER A 99 -24.20 -2.16 20.09
CA SER A 99 -24.01 -0.70 20.21
C SER A 99 -22.54 -0.30 20.18
N LEU A 100 -21.63 -1.21 20.52
CA LEU A 100 -20.19 -0.99 20.49
C LEU A 100 -19.59 -1.05 19.07
N PHE A 101 -20.27 -1.73 18.13
CA PHE A 101 -19.72 -1.94 16.77
C PHE A 101 -19.31 -0.65 16.05
N PRO A 102 -20.14 0.42 16.01
CA PRO A 102 -19.74 1.67 15.34
C PRO A 102 -18.49 2.30 15.96
N ILE A 103 -18.36 2.23 17.29
CA ILE A 103 -17.20 2.78 18.01
C ILE A 103 -15.95 1.99 17.69
N LEU A 104 -16.01 0.67 17.79
CA LEU A 104 -14.87 -0.21 17.48
C LEU A 104 -14.44 -0.09 16.02
N ASN A 105 -15.41 -0.02 15.10
CA ASN A 105 -15.11 0.16 13.67
C ASN A 105 -14.45 1.51 13.40
N SER A 106 -14.91 2.60 14.03
CA SER A 106 -14.31 3.93 13.88
C SER A 106 -12.88 3.96 14.40
N LEU A 107 -12.61 3.37 15.56
CA LEU A 107 -11.26 3.27 16.12
C LEU A 107 -10.32 2.51 15.20
N MET A 108 -10.79 1.39 14.64
CA MET A 108 -9.98 0.59 13.70
C MET A 108 -9.72 1.34 12.39
N GLU A 109 -10.69 2.09 11.87
CA GLU A 109 -10.49 2.93 10.68
C GLU A 109 -9.45 4.02 10.90
N GLU A 110 -9.47 4.67 12.06
CA GLU A 110 -8.49 5.70 12.44
C GLU A 110 -7.09 5.10 12.54
N GLU A 111 -6.97 3.91 13.11
CA GLU A 111 -5.70 3.17 13.19
C GLU A 111 -5.20 2.79 11.80
N TYR A 112 -6.04 2.23 10.93
CA TYR A 112 -5.67 1.90 9.56
C TYR A 112 -5.26 3.13 8.75
N THR A 113 -5.89 4.27 8.99
CA THR A 113 -5.52 5.53 8.35
C THR A 113 -4.14 5.99 8.83
N THR A 114 -3.87 5.93 10.13
CA THR A 114 -2.58 6.28 10.72
C THR A 114 -1.45 5.42 10.15
N GLU A 115 -1.66 4.10 10.11
CA GLU A 115 -0.67 3.17 9.56
C GLU A 115 -0.48 3.37 8.04
N SER A 116 -1.54 3.70 7.30
CA SER A 116 -1.44 4.04 5.87
C SER A 116 -0.60 5.30 5.63
N ILE A 117 -0.77 6.33 6.47
CA ILE A 117 0.02 7.57 6.39
C ILE A 117 1.49 7.29 6.70
N LEU A 118 1.78 6.50 7.74
CA LEU A 118 3.15 6.12 8.10
C LEU A 118 3.81 5.30 6.99
N MET A 119 3.10 4.32 6.44
CA MET A 119 3.58 3.52 5.32
C MET A 119 3.84 4.38 4.08
N ALA A 120 2.93 5.31 3.75
CA ALA A 120 3.11 6.26 2.66
C ALA A 120 4.36 7.13 2.86
N LYS A 121 4.62 7.58 4.09
CA LYS A 121 5.80 8.38 4.42
C LYS A 121 7.08 7.59 4.21
N PHE A 122 7.20 6.38 4.75
CA PHE A 122 8.39 5.55 4.58
C PHE A 122 8.65 5.21 3.10
N ILE A 123 7.60 4.91 2.33
CA ILE A 123 7.72 4.66 0.89
C ILE A 123 8.16 5.92 0.14
N MET A 124 7.61 7.08 0.48
CA MET A 124 8.01 8.36 -0.12
C MET A 124 9.48 8.66 0.15
N ASP A 125 9.94 8.47 1.40
CA ASP A 125 11.35 8.67 1.78
C ASP A 125 12.27 7.70 1.01
N GLY A 126 11.86 6.44 0.85
CA GLY A 126 12.59 5.43 0.07
C GLY A 126 12.69 5.78 -1.42
N LEU A 127 11.59 6.23 -2.03
CA LEU A 127 11.58 6.69 -3.43
C LEU A 127 12.44 7.94 -3.60
N GLN A 128 12.34 8.92 -2.70
CA GLN A 128 13.16 10.13 -2.73
C GLN A 128 14.66 9.81 -2.70
N ALA A 129 15.06 8.86 -1.88
CA ALA A 129 16.46 8.45 -1.76
C ALA A 129 16.99 7.78 -3.05
N GLN A 130 16.15 7.05 -3.79
CA GLN A 130 16.57 6.25 -4.95
C GLN A 130 16.39 6.96 -6.29
N ILE A 131 15.29 7.67 -6.47
CA ILE A 131 14.91 8.28 -7.76
C ILE A 131 14.69 9.79 -7.70
N GLY A 132 14.80 10.44 -6.53
CA GLY A 132 14.54 11.85 -6.35
C GLY A 132 15.44 12.80 -7.17
N ASN A 133 16.55 12.29 -7.70
CA ASN A 133 17.43 13.03 -8.61
C ASN A 133 17.00 12.92 -10.10
N LYS A 134 16.03 12.06 -10.42
CA LYS A 134 15.54 11.80 -11.79
C LYS A 134 14.05 12.15 -11.95
N SER A 135 13.27 12.01 -10.90
CA SER A 135 11.84 12.31 -10.88
C SER A 135 11.52 13.11 -9.62
N LYS A 136 10.59 14.05 -9.69
CA LYS A 136 10.23 14.90 -8.56
C LYS A 136 9.18 14.23 -7.67
N SER A 137 9.30 14.43 -6.37
CA SER A 137 8.23 14.09 -5.45
C SER A 137 7.03 15.03 -5.62
N ARG A 138 5.83 14.47 -5.72
CA ARG A 138 4.55 15.18 -5.70
C ARG A 138 3.88 15.09 -4.32
N GLY A 139 4.54 14.44 -3.38
CA GLY A 139 4.11 14.30 -1.99
C GLY A 139 3.13 13.16 -1.73
N ILE A 140 2.71 13.10 -0.48
CA ILE A 140 1.69 12.18 0.02
C ILE A 140 0.35 12.88 -0.06
N LYS A 141 -0.68 12.16 -0.51
CA LYS A 141 -2.01 12.73 -0.77
C LYS A 141 -3.10 11.80 -0.27
N ALA A 142 -4.26 12.37 -0.02
CA ALA A 142 -5.46 11.64 0.40
C ALA A 142 -6.52 11.71 -0.71
N GLU A 143 -7.08 10.56 -1.07
CA GLU A 143 -8.17 10.46 -2.05
C GLU A 143 -8.92 9.13 -1.89
N GLU A 144 -10.09 9.03 -2.47
CA GLU A 144 -10.96 7.85 -2.41
C GLU A 144 -10.73 6.89 -3.59
N TRP A 145 -9.46 6.67 -3.97
CA TRP A 145 -9.14 5.71 -5.03
C TRP A 145 -9.69 4.33 -4.72
N PHE A 146 -10.22 3.67 -5.73
CA PHE A 146 -10.94 2.40 -5.57
C PHE A 146 -10.17 1.39 -4.70
N VAL A 147 -8.89 1.19 -4.98
CA VAL A 147 -8.08 0.15 -4.31
C VAL A 147 -7.81 0.46 -2.83
N VAL A 148 -7.66 1.72 -2.43
CA VAL A 148 -7.49 2.09 -1.02
C VAL A 148 -8.82 2.20 -0.29
N ARG A 149 -9.90 2.60 -1.01
CA ARG A 149 -11.24 2.69 -0.45
C ARG A 149 -11.84 1.34 -0.12
N ASN A 150 -11.57 0.32 -0.94
CA ASN A 150 -12.16 -1.00 -0.81
C ASN A 150 -11.26 -2.03 -0.11
N ALA A 151 -10.06 -1.66 0.32
CA ALA A 151 -9.20 -2.51 1.12
C ALA A 151 -9.54 -2.38 2.61
N ASN A 152 -9.86 -3.48 3.29
CA ASN A 152 -10.21 -3.52 4.72
C ASN A 152 -8.97 -3.65 5.63
N MET A 153 -7.88 -2.98 5.28
CA MET A 153 -6.61 -2.96 6.00
C MET A 153 -5.87 -1.65 5.69
N PRO A 154 -4.75 -1.34 6.39
CA PRO A 154 -3.86 -0.25 5.99
C PRO A 154 -3.42 -0.41 4.55
N SER A 155 -3.60 0.65 3.75
CA SER A 155 -3.43 0.56 2.30
C SER A 155 -2.89 1.84 1.70
N VAL A 156 -2.01 1.70 0.71
CA VAL A 156 -1.48 2.79 -0.10
C VAL A 156 -1.53 2.48 -1.59
N LEU A 157 -1.64 3.52 -2.39
CA LEU A 157 -1.46 3.48 -3.83
C LEU A 157 -0.24 4.34 -4.18
N ILE A 158 0.72 3.77 -4.88
CA ILE A 158 1.96 4.41 -5.31
C ILE A 158 1.85 4.67 -6.81
N GLU A 159 2.04 5.91 -7.23
CA GLU A 159 2.21 6.30 -8.62
C GLU A 159 3.69 6.60 -8.85
N VAL A 160 4.36 5.77 -9.63
CA VAL A 160 5.82 5.83 -9.80
C VAL A 160 6.28 6.80 -10.90
N GLY A 161 5.35 7.46 -11.56
CA GLY A 161 5.58 8.43 -12.65
C GLY A 161 4.41 8.44 -13.63
N PHE A 162 4.50 9.27 -14.65
CA PHE A 162 3.44 9.46 -15.66
C PHE A 162 3.82 8.84 -17.00
N LEU A 163 3.08 7.82 -17.44
CA LEU A 163 3.31 7.18 -18.75
C LEU A 163 3.10 8.16 -19.92
N THR A 164 2.27 9.19 -19.71
CA THR A 164 1.98 10.22 -20.73
C THR A 164 3.06 11.29 -20.86
N ASN A 165 4.03 11.33 -19.95
CA ASN A 165 5.21 12.18 -20.02
C ASN A 165 6.34 11.42 -20.69
N GLN A 166 6.91 12.00 -21.79
CA GLN A 166 7.91 11.31 -22.60
C GLN A 166 9.18 10.97 -21.82
N GLU A 167 9.68 11.87 -20.98
CA GLU A 167 10.90 11.64 -20.20
C GLU A 167 10.68 10.55 -19.14
N GLU A 168 9.54 10.61 -18.42
CA GLU A 168 9.22 9.58 -17.42
C GLU A 168 8.93 8.23 -18.07
N ALA A 169 8.26 8.20 -19.23
CA ALA A 169 8.06 6.95 -19.99
C ALA A 169 9.40 6.31 -20.38
N MET A 170 10.39 7.12 -20.80
CA MET A 170 11.74 6.62 -21.10
C MET A 170 12.45 6.10 -19.83
N ASN A 171 12.33 6.81 -18.72
CA ASN A 171 12.87 6.36 -17.44
C ASN A 171 12.22 5.03 -17.01
N LEU A 172 10.88 4.94 -17.05
CA LEU A 172 10.13 3.73 -16.71
C LEU A 172 10.40 2.55 -17.64
N ASN A 173 10.93 2.79 -18.84
CA ASN A 173 11.40 1.74 -19.76
C ASN A 173 12.88 1.36 -19.56
N SER A 174 13.55 1.91 -18.56
CA SER A 174 14.95 1.64 -18.23
C SER A 174 15.06 0.68 -17.05
N ASP A 175 15.72 -0.46 -17.24
CA ASP A 175 15.94 -1.46 -16.19
C ASP A 175 16.59 -0.86 -14.95
N SER A 176 17.59 0.03 -15.14
CA SER A 176 18.28 0.67 -14.02
C SER A 176 17.37 1.61 -13.21
N TYR A 177 16.43 2.30 -13.87
CA TYR A 177 15.46 3.15 -13.18
C TYR A 177 14.39 2.30 -12.47
N LEU A 178 13.91 1.24 -13.12
CA LEU A 178 12.97 0.29 -12.50
C LEU A 178 13.58 -0.38 -11.27
N GLN A 179 14.85 -0.79 -11.33
CA GLN A 179 15.55 -1.36 -10.17
C GLN A 179 15.64 -0.37 -9.01
N LYS A 180 15.98 0.90 -9.27
CA LYS A 180 16.02 1.96 -8.25
C LYS A 180 14.63 2.24 -7.67
N THR A 181 13.60 2.33 -8.52
CA THR A 181 12.22 2.51 -8.07
C THR A 181 11.77 1.34 -7.19
N THR A 182 12.05 0.11 -7.62
CA THR A 182 11.82 -1.11 -6.84
C THR A 182 12.51 -1.06 -5.48
N GLN A 183 13.81 -0.70 -5.47
CA GLN A 183 14.59 -0.58 -4.24
C GLN A 183 14.03 0.50 -3.31
N GLY A 184 13.57 1.62 -3.86
CA GLY A 184 12.94 2.69 -3.08
C GLY A 184 11.66 2.22 -2.38
N ILE A 185 10.77 1.55 -3.12
CA ILE A 185 9.53 0.99 -2.56
C ILE A 185 9.86 -0.09 -1.51
N TYR A 186 10.76 -1.01 -1.83
CA TYR A 186 11.21 -2.06 -0.92
C TYR A 186 11.77 -1.48 0.38
N ASN A 187 12.67 -0.49 0.31
CA ASN A 187 13.26 0.15 1.48
C ASN A 187 12.18 0.80 2.36
N GLY A 188 11.20 1.47 1.73
CA GLY A 188 10.08 2.09 2.42
C GLY A 188 9.20 1.06 3.14
N ILE A 189 8.83 -0.03 2.47
CA ILE A 189 8.05 -1.12 3.09
C ILE A 189 8.84 -1.75 4.23
N SER A 190 10.14 -2.02 4.06
CA SER A 190 10.98 -2.62 5.10
C SER A 190 11.12 -1.72 6.33
N ALA A 191 11.25 -0.40 6.12
CA ALA A 191 11.28 0.57 7.22
C ALA A 191 9.93 0.61 7.96
N PHE A 192 8.81 0.56 7.22
CA PHE A 192 7.48 0.46 7.82
C PHE A 192 7.31 -0.83 8.63
N VAL A 193 7.67 -1.99 8.06
CA VAL A 193 7.60 -3.29 8.78
C VAL A 193 8.37 -3.23 10.09
N THR A 194 9.61 -2.72 10.05
CA THR A 194 10.45 -2.57 11.25
C THR A 194 9.79 -1.65 12.29
N HIS A 195 9.19 -0.53 11.84
CA HIS A 195 8.47 0.39 12.73
C HIS A 195 7.24 -0.29 13.35
N PHE A 196 6.42 -0.93 12.51
CA PHE A 196 5.18 -1.58 12.92
C PHE A 196 5.42 -2.70 13.95
N GLU A 197 6.45 -3.53 13.76
CA GLU A 197 6.81 -4.59 14.69
C GLU A 197 7.33 -4.04 16.04
N ARG A 198 8.11 -2.96 16.01
CA ARG A 198 8.61 -2.28 17.23
C ARG A 198 7.50 -1.60 18.03
N SER A 199 6.50 -1.04 17.36
CA SER A 199 5.32 -0.45 18.00
C SER A 199 4.33 -1.49 18.52
N ARG A 200 4.60 -2.79 18.35
CA ARG A 200 3.72 -3.93 18.65
C ARG A 200 2.44 -3.97 17.81
N GLY A 201 2.48 -3.40 16.63
CA GLY A 201 1.36 -3.39 15.69
C GLY A 201 0.18 -2.55 16.17
N PHE A 202 -1.04 -2.94 15.81
CA PHE A 202 -2.25 -2.20 16.16
C PHE A 202 -2.46 -2.13 17.68
N THR A 203 -2.65 -0.90 18.21
CA THR A 203 -2.82 -0.65 19.65
C THR A 203 -4.17 -1.12 20.18
N THR A 204 -5.18 -1.25 19.32
CA THR A 204 -6.54 -1.66 19.64
C THR A 204 -6.72 -3.17 19.88
N LYS A 205 -5.68 -3.97 19.71
CA LYS A 205 -5.72 -5.45 19.91
C LYS A 205 -5.16 -5.89 21.28
N LYS A 206 -5.33 -5.07 22.33
CA LYS A 206 -5.03 -5.50 23.71
C LYS A 206 -6.21 -6.17 24.36
#